data_31e453ee17f4e0ff3ba13883340f354f
#
_entry.id   31e453ee17f4e0ff3ba13883340f354f
#
_cell.length_a   1.000
_cell.length_b   1.000
_cell.length_c   1.000
_cell.angle_alpha   90.00
_cell.angle_beta   90.00
_cell.angle_gamma   90.00
#
_symmetry.space_group_name_H-M   'P 1'
#
loop_
_entity.id
_entity.type
_entity.pdbx_description
1 polymer ?
#
loop_
_entity_poly.entity_id
_entity_poly.type
_entity_poly.pdbx_seq_one_letter_code
_entity_poly.pdbx_strand_id
1 'polypeptide(L)'
;QQKLNQHIHLLLRYADQYNLAVYVTTQVMDKPDILFGDPTIPIGGHVLAHTSTYRLYVRRSKEDRRIVKLVDSPNLPDGEVVFRVTPEGIMD
;
A
#
# COMPACT_ATOMS: atom_id res chain seq x y z
N GLN A 1 -12.92 6.47 11.15
CA GLN A 1 -13.09 5.53 10.04
C GLN A 1 -14.16 5.95 9.05
N GLN A 2 -15.25 6.55 9.51
CA GLN A 2 -16.29 7.01 8.59
C GLN A 2 -15.80 8.10 7.66
N LYS A 3 -15.04 9.05 8.20
CA LYS A 3 -14.48 10.13 7.36
C LYS A 3 -13.51 9.58 6.32
N LEU A 4 -12.67 8.64 6.70
CA LEU A 4 -11.75 8.02 5.76
C LEU A 4 -12.51 7.27 4.68
N ASN A 5 -13.54 6.52 5.07
CA ASN A 5 -14.36 5.77 4.14
C ASN A 5 -15.03 6.70 3.12
N GLN A 6 -15.61 7.80 3.59
CA GLN A 6 -16.25 8.78 2.70
C GLN A 6 -15.24 9.40 1.74
N HIS A 7 -14.06 9.73 2.24
CA HIS A 7 -13.03 10.36 1.43
C HIS A 7 -12.54 9.42 0.32
N ILE A 8 -12.28 8.16 0.67
CA ILE A 8 -11.80 7.16 -0.29
C ILE A 8 -12.87 6.91 -1.37
N HIS A 9 -14.13 6.79 -0.97
CA HIS A 9 -15.20 6.61 -1.96
C HIS A 9 -15.35 7.82 -2.89
N LEU A 10 -15.14 9.02 -2.36
CA LEU A 10 -15.16 10.22 -3.19
C LEU A 10 -14.02 10.21 -4.22
N LEU A 11 -12.83 9.80 -3.80
CA LEU A 11 -11.68 9.68 -4.69
C LEU A 11 -11.94 8.64 -5.79
N LEU A 12 -12.56 7.51 -5.43
CA LEU A 12 -12.91 6.48 -6.42
C LEU A 12 -13.91 7.02 -7.44
N ARG A 13 -14.88 7.81 -7.00
CA ARG A 13 -15.84 8.41 -7.92
C ARG A 13 -15.18 9.38 -8.88
N TYR A 14 -14.23 10.19 -8.40
CA TYR A 14 -13.48 11.09 -9.27
C TYR A 14 -12.59 10.30 -10.25
N ALA A 15 -11.97 9.24 -9.79
CA ALA A 15 -11.16 8.40 -10.67
C ALA A 15 -11.98 7.83 -11.81
N ASP A 16 -13.17 7.35 -11.50
CA ASP A 16 -14.07 6.77 -12.48
C ASP A 16 -14.62 7.84 -13.43
N GLN A 17 -15.03 8.97 -12.87
CA GLN A 17 -15.68 10.04 -13.63
C GLN A 17 -14.71 10.74 -14.59
N TYR A 18 -13.48 10.95 -14.17
CA TYR A 18 -12.49 11.72 -14.94
C TYR A 18 -11.36 10.86 -15.51
N ASN A 19 -11.48 9.56 -15.42
CA ASN A 19 -10.45 8.62 -15.88
C ASN A 19 -9.09 8.90 -15.25
N LEU A 20 -9.07 8.94 -13.91
CA LEU A 20 -7.89 9.25 -13.13
C LEU A 20 -7.39 7.98 -12.43
N ALA A 21 -6.10 7.95 -12.14
CA ALA A 21 -5.52 7.00 -11.21
C ALA A 21 -5.38 7.67 -9.85
N VAL A 22 -5.75 6.95 -8.80
CA VAL A 22 -5.63 7.45 -7.42
C VAL A 22 -4.56 6.64 -6.71
N TYR A 23 -3.59 7.34 -6.15
CA TYR A 23 -2.48 6.74 -5.42
C TYR A 23 -2.50 7.27 -4.00
N VAL A 24 -2.60 6.36 -3.03
CA VAL A 24 -2.69 6.72 -1.62
C VAL A 24 -1.55 6.06 -0.87
N THR A 25 -0.85 6.84 -0.06
CA THR A 25 0.18 6.31 0.83
C THR A 25 -0.32 6.32 2.26
N THR A 26 0.09 5.32 3.01
CA THR A 26 -0.24 5.24 4.43
C THR A 26 0.91 4.58 5.17
N GLN A 27 1.03 4.90 6.45
CA GLN A 27 2.02 4.24 7.30
C GLN A 27 1.44 2.93 7.84
N VAL A 28 2.33 2.12 8.35
CA VAL A 28 1.94 0.87 9.03
C VAL A 28 2.24 1.01 10.51
N MET A 29 1.58 0.18 11.30
CA MET A 29 1.87 0.09 12.72
C MET A 29 2.08 -1.37 13.11
N ASP A 30 2.88 -1.59 14.13
CA ASP A 30 3.13 -2.94 14.62
C ASP A 30 1.94 -3.46 15.42
N LYS A 31 1.71 -4.77 15.30
CA LYS A 31 0.78 -5.49 16.17
C LYS A 31 1.55 -6.58 16.91
N PRO A 32 2.11 -6.26 18.06
CA PRO A 32 2.97 -7.20 18.77
C PRO A 32 2.24 -8.45 19.29
N ASP A 33 0.92 -8.42 19.32
CA ASP A 33 0.12 -9.58 19.72
C ASP A 33 -0.08 -10.60 18.62
N ILE A 34 0.39 -10.33 17.41
CA ILE A 34 0.36 -11.29 16.31
C ILE A 34 1.55 -12.22 16.43
N LEU A 35 1.27 -13.52 16.60
CA LEU A 35 2.33 -14.52 16.78
C LEU A 35 2.88 -15.05 15.46
N PHE A 36 2.10 -15.02 14.40
CA PHE A 36 2.48 -15.58 13.11
C PHE A 36 2.23 -14.54 12.02
N GLY A 37 3.08 -14.54 11.00
CA GLY A 37 2.98 -13.64 9.88
C GLY A 37 3.61 -12.28 10.15
N ASP A 38 3.28 -11.32 9.33
CA ASP A 38 3.81 -9.97 9.44
C ASP A 38 3.08 -9.22 10.57
N PRO A 39 3.82 -8.73 11.58
CA PRO A 39 3.18 -8.02 12.69
C PRO A 39 2.73 -6.61 12.36
N THR A 40 3.01 -6.10 11.15
CA THR A 40 2.63 -4.73 10.78
C THR A 40 1.30 -4.72 10.05
N ILE A 41 0.53 -3.66 10.27
CA ILE A 41 -0.73 -3.43 9.57
C ILE A 41 -0.78 -1.99 9.08
N PRO A 42 -1.47 -1.72 7.95
CA PRO A 42 -1.60 -0.34 7.50
C PRO A 42 -2.48 0.48 8.45
N ILE A 43 -2.10 1.72 8.66
CA ILE A 43 -2.96 2.68 9.33
C ILE A 43 -4.11 3.01 8.39
N GLY A 44 -5.34 2.96 8.88
CA GLY A 44 -6.53 3.03 8.05
C GLY A 44 -7.19 1.68 7.83
N GLY A 45 -6.47 0.60 8.11
CA GLY A 45 -6.98 -0.76 8.30
C GLY A 45 -7.90 -1.25 7.22
N HIS A 46 -9.09 -1.68 7.64
CA HIS A 46 -10.03 -2.36 6.76
C HIS A 46 -10.57 -1.47 5.64
N VAL A 47 -10.69 -0.17 5.88
CA VAL A 47 -11.22 0.73 4.84
C VAL A 47 -10.32 0.71 3.62
N LEU A 48 -9.00 0.90 3.82
CA LEU A 48 -8.06 0.88 2.71
C LEU A 48 -7.95 -0.50 2.10
N ALA A 49 -7.97 -1.55 2.92
CA ALA A 49 -7.86 -2.91 2.43
C ALA A 49 -9.03 -3.30 1.53
N HIS A 50 -10.25 -2.85 1.86
CA HIS A 50 -11.43 -3.23 1.09
C HIS A 50 -11.69 -2.34 -0.12
N THR A 51 -11.22 -1.10 -0.11
CA THR A 51 -11.51 -0.16 -1.20
C THR A 51 -10.39 -0.06 -2.22
N SER A 52 -9.17 -0.44 -1.86
CA SER A 52 -8.04 -0.37 -2.78
C SER A 52 -8.08 -1.52 -3.79
N THR A 53 -7.83 -1.20 -5.06
CA THR A 53 -7.73 -2.20 -6.11
C THR A 53 -6.41 -2.96 -6.02
N TYR A 54 -5.34 -2.23 -5.81
CA TYR A 54 -4.00 -2.79 -5.65
C TYR A 54 -3.42 -2.27 -4.34
N ARG A 55 -2.72 -3.14 -3.62
CA ARG A 55 -2.02 -2.77 -2.39
C ARG A 55 -0.56 -3.17 -2.52
N LEU A 56 0.31 -2.20 -2.25
CA LEU A 56 1.74 -2.43 -2.26
C LEU A 56 2.28 -2.24 -0.86
N TYR A 57 2.97 -3.25 -0.36
CA TYR A 57 3.63 -3.19 0.93
C TYR A 57 5.11 -2.95 0.70
N VAL A 58 5.62 -1.82 1.22
CA VAL A 58 7.01 -1.43 1.04
C VAL A 58 7.72 -1.55 2.38
N ARG A 59 8.85 -2.25 2.40
CA ARG A 59 9.65 -2.38 3.61
C ARG A 59 11.11 -2.12 3.31
N ARG A 60 11.82 -1.74 4.34
CA ARG A 60 13.27 -1.52 4.23
C ARG A 60 14.02 -2.83 4.13
N SER A 61 15.07 -2.81 3.36
CA SER A 61 16.06 -3.87 3.31
C SER A 61 17.41 -3.25 3.67
N LYS A 62 18.50 -3.83 3.21
CA LYS A 62 19.84 -3.34 3.53
C LYS A 62 20.11 -2.02 2.82
N GLU A 63 20.77 -1.09 3.51
CA GLU A 63 21.24 0.17 2.96
C GLU A 63 20.08 1.00 2.37
N ASP A 64 20.18 1.35 1.10
CA ASP A 64 19.18 2.16 0.40
C ASP A 64 18.11 1.32 -0.31
N ARG A 65 18.12 0.01 -0.09
CA ARG A 65 17.21 -0.91 -0.76
C ARG A 65 15.85 -0.96 -0.10
N ARG A 66 14.84 -1.14 -0.91
CA ARG A 66 13.46 -1.35 -0.46
C ARG A 66 12.90 -2.55 -1.20
N ILE A 67 12.05 -3.29 -0.52
CA ILE A 67 11.32 -4.41 -1.11
C ILE A 67 9.86 -4.03 -1.17
N VAL A 68 9.29 -4.13 -2.37
CA VAL A 68 7.85 -3.89 -2.59
C VAL A 68 7.19 -5.23 -2.85
N LYS A 69 6.16 -5.51 -2.06
CA LYS A 69 5.35 -6.71 -2.24
C LYS A 69 3.96 -6.32 -2.71
N LEU A 70 3.51 -6.93 -3.79
CA LEU A 70 2.13 -6.77 -4.26
C LEU A 70 1.23 -7.68 -3.45
N VAL A 71 0.21 -7.10 -2.82
CA VAL A 71 -0.69 -7.80 -1.92
C VAL A 71 -2.12 -7.66 -2.45
N ASP A 72 -2.82 -8.79 -2.52
CA ASP A 72 -4.26 -8.83 -2.85
C ASP A 72 -4.63 -8.12 -4.13
N SER A 73 -3.86 -8.36 -5.19
CA SER A 73 -4.21 -7.85 -6.52
C SER A 73 -5.36 -8.67 -7.10
N PRO A 74 -6.31 -8.04 -7.80
CA PRO A 74 -7.43 -8.78 -8.39
C PRO A 74 -7.04 -9.65 -9.58
N ASN A 75 -5.94 -9.32 -10.27
CA ASN A 75 -5.62 -10.01 -11.53
C ASN A 75 -4.13 -10.32 -11.71
N LEU A 76 -3.30 -9.97 -10.74
CA LEU A 76 -1.87 -10.23 -10.83
C LEU A 76 -1.45 -11.17 -9.70
N PRO A 77 -0.51 -12.07 -9.95
CA PRO A 77 0.00 -12.92 -8.88
C PRO A 77 0.79 -12.11 -7.86
N ASP A 78 0.85 -12.62 -6.63
CA ASP A 78 1.70 -12.02 -5.61
C ASP A 78 3.16 -12.06 -6.07
N GLY A 79 3.89 -11.01 -5.77
CA GLY A 79 5.29 -10.93 -6.14
C GLY A 79 6.01 -9.85 -5.37
N GLU A 80 7.32 -9.89 -5.41
CA GLU A 80 8.17 -8.90 -4.76
C GLU A 80 9.19 -8.35 -5.76
N VAL A 81 9.49 -7.06 -5.60
CA VAL A 81 10.50 -6.37 -6.39
C VAL A 81 11.38 -5.57 -5.46
N VAL A 82 12.67 -5.54 -5.76
CA VAL A 82 13.65 -4.75 -5.00
C VAL A 82 14.01 -3.52 -5.81
N PHE A 83 14.01 -2.36 -5.15
CA PHE A 83 14.49 -1.12 -5.75
C PHE A 83 15.35 -0.37 -4.73
N ARG A 84 16.02 0.68 -5.18
CA ARG A 84 16.86 1.51 -4.33
C ARG A 84 16.35 2.93 -4.31
N VAL A 85 16.48 3.58 -3.16
CA VAL A 85 16.19 5.01 -3.00
C VAL A 85 17.53 5.72 -2.86
N THR A 86 17.88 6.51 -3.86
CA THR A 86 19.17 7.19 -3.92
C THR A 86 18.95 8.70 -4.01
N PRO A 87 20.02 9.51 -3.85
CA PRO A 87 19.88 10.96 -4.05
C PRO A 87 19.40 11.35 -5.45
N GLU A 88 19.62 10.48 -6.43
CA GLU A 88 19.14 10.71 -7.79
C GLU A 88 17.71 10.23 -8.02
N GLY A 89 17.12 9.56 -7.03
CA GLY A 89 15.75 9.08 -7.12
C GLY A 89 15.66 7.59 -6.92
N ILE A 90 14.57 7.01 -7.45
CA ILE A 90 14.33 5.56 -7.37
C ILE A 90 15.06 4.88 -8.53
N MET A 91 15.87 3.87 -8.18
CA MET A 91 16.72 3.16 -9.11
C MET A 91 16.49 1.65 -8.98
N ASP A 92 16.86 0.93 -10.00
CA ASP A 92 16.83 -0.54 -9.98
C ASP A 92 17.90 -1.12 -9.05
#